data_d3e53d45821213390264f419ca55c6f9
#
_entry.id   d3e53d45821213390264f419ca55c6f9
#
_cell.length_a   1.000
_cell.length_b   1.000
_cell.length_c   1.000
_cell.angle_alpha   90.00
_cell.angle_beta   90.00
_cell.angle_gamma   90.00
#
_symmetry.space_group_name_H-M   'P 1'
#
loop_
_entity.id
_entity.type
_entity.pdbx_description
1 polymer ?
#
loop_
_entity_poly.entity_id
_entity_poly.type
_entity_poly.pdbx_seq_one_letter_code
_entity_poly.pdbx_strand_id
1 'polypeptide(L)'
;DGAEDYANNAEAYNKKLQALDGELREVLATIPPQHRVLVSCEGAFTYLATDYGLEEAFLWPVNAESEITPKRMARLINTVRERAVPAVFCESTVSDKAQREVAAAANSRFGGTFFVDSLSKPDGPAPTLLELQRHNVKLILDGLTDRGGDA
;
A
#
# COMPACT_ATOMS: atom_id res chain seq x y z
N ASP A 1 -34.90 11.46 17.02
CA ASP A 1 -34.09 12.27 16.15
C ASP A 1 -32.71 11.71 15.79
N GLY A 2 -32.22 10.61 16.30
CA GLY A 2 -31.00 9.90 15.88
C GLY A 2 -29.66 10.64 16.02
N ALA A 3 -29.65 11.93 16.36
CA ALA A 3 -28.40 12.72 16.43
C ALA A 3 -27.44 12.20 17.51
N GLU A 4 -27.97 11.79 18.66
CA GLU A 4 -27.18 11.19 19.74
C GLU A 4 -26.61 9.82 19.34
N ASP A 5 -27.40 9.01 18.64
CA ASP A 5 -26.94 7.70 18.12
C ASP A 5 -25.84 7.87 17.10
N TYR A 6 -25.96 8.85 16.19
CA TYR A 6 -24.89 9.17 15.21
C TYR A 6 -23.62 9.65 15.90
N ALA A 7 -23.72 10.51 16.90
CA ALA A 7 -22.56 11.00 17.66
C ALA A 7 -21.85 9.84 18.40
N ASN A 8 -22.61 8.99 19.08
CA ASN A 8 -22.09 7.84 19.82
C ASN A 8 -21.42 6.83 18.86
N ASN A 9 -22.04 6.55 17.70
CA ASN A 9 -21.48 5.66 16.70
C ASN A 9 -20.18 6.21 16.10
N ALA A 10 -20.14 7.52 15.80
CA ALA A 10 -18.94 8.19 15.31
C ALA A 10 -17.82 8.14 16.34
N GLU A 11 -18.09 8.42 17.60
CA GLU A 11 -17.10 8.34 18.68
C GLU A 11 -16.56 6.91 18.83
N ALA A 12 -17.44 5.92 18.86
CA ALA A 12 -17.06 4.51 18.98
C ALA A 12 -16.19 4.06 17.78
N TYR A 13 -16.50 4.51 16.57
CA TYR A 13 -15.73 4.18 15.38
C TYR A 13 -14.38 4.89 15.34
N ASN A 14 -14.34 6.16 15.74
CA ASN A 14 -13.09 6.93 15.85
C ASN A 14 -12.11 6.29 16.85
N LYS A 15 -12.59 5.76 17.98
CA LYS A 15 -11.75 5.00 18.91
C LYS A 15 -11.11 3.77 18.25
N LYS A 16 -11.87 3.05 17.39
CA LYS A 16 -11.34 1.91 16.65
C LYS A 16 -10.29 2.34 15.62
N LEU A 17 -10.50 3.46 14.93
CA LEU A 17 -9.53 4.00 13.97
C LEU A 17 -8.24 4.46 14.66
N GLN A 18 -8.35 5.14 15.81
CA GLN A 18 -7.18 5.56 16.59
C GLN A 18 -6.37 4.38 17.14
N ALA A 19 -7.05 3.33 17.62
CA ALA A 19 -6.38 2.12 18.05
C ALA A 19 -5.67 1.43 16.89
N LEU A 20 -6.31 1.37 15.72
CA LEU A 20 -5.70 0.83 14.50
C LEU A 20 -4.49 1.66 14.08
N ASP A 21 -4.56 3.00 14.06
CA ASP A 21 -3.42 3.86 13.72
C ASP A 21 -2.21 3.58 14.61
N GLY A 22 -2.42 3.44 15.92
CA GLY A 22 -1.36 3.06 16.85
C GLY A 22 -0.71 1.71 16.51
N GLU A 23 -1.55 0.68 16.27
CA GLU A 23 -1.09 -0.66 15.84
C GLU A 23 -0.26 -0.58 14.55
N LEU A 24 -0.73 0.17 13.55
CA LEU A 24 -0.05 0.28 12.26
C LEU A 24 1.29 1.04 12.37
N ARG A 25 1.37 2.08 13.21
CA ARG A 25 2.61 2.81 13.47
C ARG A 25 3.68 1.91 14.07
N GLU A 26 3.32 1.12 15.08
CA GLU A 26 4.25 0.20 15.73
C GLU A 26 4.79 -0.84 14.73
N VAL A 27 3.91 -1.42 13.94
CA VAL A 27 4.25 -2.46 12.96
C VAL A 27 5.14 -1.89 11.84
N LEU A 28 4.75 -0.76 11.24
CA LEU A 28 5.51 -0.14 10.15
C LEU A 28 6.85 0.46 10.62
N ALA A 29 6.98 0.80 11.90
CA ALA A 29 8.27 1.23 12.47
C ALA A 29 9.34 0.13 12.45
N THR A 30 8.95 -1.15 12.32
CA THR A 30 9.88 -2.28 12.24
C THR A 30 10.54 -2.44 10.86
N ILE A 31 10.04 -1.75 9.81
CA ILE A 31 10.63 -1.79 8.48
C ILE A 31 12.02 -1.13 8.52
N PRO A 32 13.07 -1.81 8.02
CA PRO A 32 14.41 -1.24 7.97
C PRO A 32 14.45 0.09 7.22
N PRO A 33 15.21 1.10 7.68
CA PRO A 33 15.22 2.43 7.03
C PRO A 33 15.52 2.42 5.53
N GLN A 34 16.39 1.53 5.07
CA GLN A 34 16.76 1.38 3.66
C GLN A 34 15.63 0.82 2.80
N HIS A 35 14.65 0.11 3.39
CA HIS A 35 13.52 -0.50 2.70
C HIS A 35 12.23 0.35 2.77
N ARG A 36 12.29 1.55 3.36
CA ARG A 36 11.13 2.42 3.54
C ARG A 36 10.71 3.16 2.27
N VAL A 37 10.55 2.42 1.18
CA VAL A 37 10.02 2.92 -0.09
C VAL A 37 8.80 2.10 -0.46
N LEU A 38 7.64 2.73 -0.45
CA LEU A 38 6.37 2.14 -0.89
C LEU A 38 6.22 2.38 -2.39
N VAL A 39 6.23 1.30 -3.16
CA VAL A 39 6.12 1.34 -4.62
C VAL A 39 4.78 0.76 -5.04
N SER A 40 3.90 1.60 -5.58
CA SER A 40 2.54 1.27 -6.05
C SER A 40 2.38 1.46 -7.55
N CYS A 41 1.26 1.06 -8.11
CA CYS A 41 0.91 1.38 -9.50
C CYS A 41 0.54 2.87 -9.60
N GLU A 42 -0.34 3.33 -8.73
CA GLU A 42 -0.86 4.68 -8.70
C GLU A 42 -0.31 5.46 -7.50
N GLY A 43 -0.08 6.78 -7.67
CA GLY A 43 0.35 7.68 -6.59
C GLY A 43 -0.78 8.05 -5.64
N ALA A 44 -1.39 7.06 -4.98
CA ALA A 44 -2.56 7.21 -4.13
C ALA A 44 -2.25 7.14 -2.63
N PHE A 45 -0.99 6.94 -2.24
CA PHE A 45 -0.59 6.64 -0.86
C PHE A 45 0.19 7.76 -0.18
N THR A 46 0.18 8.98 -0.73
CA THR A 46 0.99 10.11 -0.22
C THR A 46 0.77 10.39 1.27
N TYR A 47 -0.49 10.38 1.73
CA TYR A 47 -0.79 10.60 3.14
C TYR A 47 -0.30 9.44 4.02
N LEU A 48 -0.58 8.20 3.62
CA LEU A 48 -0.09 7.02 4.34
C LEU A 48 1.44 6.99 4.41
N ALA A 49 2.10 7.21 3.27
CA ALA A 49 3.56 7.24 3.21
C ALA A 49 4.14 8.32 4.15
N THR A 50 3.60 9.54 4.12
CA THR A 50 4.03 10.64 4.96
C THR A 50 3.82 10.32 6.45
N ASP A 51 2.63 9.86 6.83
CA ASP A 51 2.26 9.63 8.23
C ASP A 51 3.06 8.50 8.88
N TYR A 52 3.45 7.50 8.10
CA TYR A 52 4.22 6.35 8.59
C TYR A 52 5.71 6.36 8.22
N GLY A 53 6.21 7.48 7.66
CA GLY A 53 7.63 7.67 7.37
C GLY A 53 8.15 6.77 6.25
N LEU A 54 7.35 6.57 5.21
CA LEU A 54 7.73 5.90 3.97
C LEU A 54 7.96 6.95 2.86
N GLU A 55 8.81 6.64 1.90
CA GLU A 55 8.92 7.35 0.64
C GLU A 55 7.96 6.70 -0.36
N GLU A 56 7.22 7.49 -1.15
CA GLU A 56 6.30 6.97 -2.16
C GLU A 56 6.95 7.01 -3.55
N ALA A 57 6.79 5.93 -4.33
CA ALA A 57 7.11 5.88 -5.75
C ALA A 57 6.03 5.11 -6.51
N PHE A 58 5.74 5.52 -7.76
CA PHE A 58 4.61 4.97 -8.52
C PHE A 58 4.82 5.06 -10.03
N LEU A 59 4.05 4.25 -10.78
CA LEU A 59 4.06 4.27 -12.25
C LEU A 59 3.34 5.49 -12.83
N TRP A 60 2.19 5.88 -12.25
CA TRP A 60 1.39 7.02 -12.72
C TRP A 60 0.74 7.77 -11.55
N PRO A 61 0.46 9.09 -11.72
CA PRO A 61 -0.29 9.87 -10.74
C PRO A 61 -1.72 9.37 -10.57
N VAL A 62 -2.39 9.80 -9.52
CA VAL A 62 -3.80 9.49 -9.24
C VAL A 62 -4.67 9.70 -10.49
N ASN A 63 -5.48 8.69 -10.84
CA ASN A 63 -6.40 8.69 -11.98
C ASN A 63 -5.74 8.89 -13.36
N ALA A 64 -4.48 8.53 -13.52
CA ALA A 64 -3.72 8.76 -14.75
C ALA A 64 -3.07 7.50 -15.34
N GLU A 65 -3.72 6.33 -15.25
CA GLU A 65 -3.22 5.05 -15.79
C GLU A 65 -2.82 5.15 -17.27
N SER A 66 -3.55 5.95 -18.06
CA SER A 66 -3.22 6.20 -19.49
C SER A 66 -1.88 6.93 -19.70
N GLU A 67 -1.28 7.48 -18.67
CA GLU A 67 -0.01 8.21 -18.74
C GLU A 67 1.22 7.31 -18.54
N ILE A 68 1.07 5.99 -18.54
CA ILE A 68 2.21 5.07 -18.52
C ILE A 68 3.04 5.31 -19.79
N THR A 69 4.31 5.67 -19.59
CA THR A 69 5.26 5.84 -20.68
C THR A 69 6.51 5.01 -20.42
N PRO A 70 7.22 4.58 -21.48
CA PRO A 70 8.51 3.87 -21.31
C PRO A 70 9.50 4.65 -20.43
N LYS A 71 9.48 5.99 -20.48
CA LYS A 71 10.34 6.84 -19.67
C LYS A 71 9.96 6.79 -18.17
N ARG A 72 8.68 6.79 -17.84
CA ARG A 72 8.21 6.65 -16.44
C ARG A 72 8.55 5.27 -15.89
N MET A 73 8.28 4.22 -16.68
CA MET A 73 8.61 2.85 -16.30
C MET A 73 10.12 2.67 -16.07
N ALA A 74 10.96 3.14 -16.98
CA ALA A 74 12.42 3.07 -16.83
C ALA A 74 12.91 3.82 -15.57
N ARG A 75 12.32 4.98 -15.28
CA ARG A 75 12.63 5.74 -14.04
C ARG A 75 12.28 4.94 -12.80
N LEU A 76 11.08 4.35 -12.75
CA LEU A 76 10.65 3.56 -11.60
C LEU A 76 11.52 2.31 -11.42
N ILE A 77 11.84 1.59 -12.51
CA ILE A 77 12.78 0.45 -12.48
C ILE A 77 14.13 0.86 -11.87
N ASN A 78 14.68 2.01 -12.28
CA ASN A 78 15.93 2.50 -11.73
C ASN A 78 15.80 2.84 -10.24
N THR A 79 14.73 3.53 -9.83
CA THR A 79 14.48 3.82 -8.41
C THR A 79 14.40 2.55 -7.57
N VAL A 80 13.62 1.55 -8.01
CA VAL A 80 13.46 0.27 -7.30
C VAL A 80 14.81 -0.45 -7.18
N ARG A 81 15.61 -0.44 -8.25
CA ARG A 81 16.93 -1.09 -8.27
C ARG A 81 17.96 -0.37 -7.39
N GLU A 82 18.06 0.95 -7.52
CA GLU A 82 19.03 1.77 -6.76
C GLU A 82 18.76 1.76 -5.26
N ARG A 83 17.48 1.74 -4.90
CA ARG A 83 17.05 1.68 -3.50
C ARG A 83 16.92 0.24 -2.98
N ALA A 84 17.23 -0.77 -3.80
CA ALA A 84 17.09 -2.19 -3.47
C ALA A 84 15.73 -2.52 -2.82
N VAL A 85 14.63 -1.97 -3.39
CA VAL A 85 13.28 -2.15 -2.86
C VAL A 85 12.88 -3.62 -2.97
N PRO A 86 12.57 -4.32 -1.84
CA PRO A 86 12.35 -5.77 -1.89
C PRO A 86 11.07 -6.18 -2.60
N ALA A 87 10.03 -5.34 -2.52
CA ALA A 87 8.73 -5.63 -3.13
C ALA A 87 8.04 -4.37 -3.66
N VAL A 88 7.27 -4.54 -4.73
CA VAL A 88 6.39 -3.54 -5.32
C VAL A 88 4.95 -4.03 -5.31
N PHE A 89 3.97 -3.15 -5.32
CA PHE A 89 2.55 -3.45 -5.11
C PHE A 89 1.71 -2.82 -6.21
N CYS A 90 0.45 -3.21 -6.32
CA CYS A 90 -0.53 -2.58 -7.20
C CYS A 90 -1.92 -2.60 -6.57
N GLU A 91 -2.81 -1.74 -7.00
CA GLU A 91 -4.17 -1.61 -6.52
C GLU A 91 -5.10 -2.61 -7.21
N SER A 92 -6.17 -3.03 -6.53
CA SER A 92 -7.15 -4.01 -7.05
C SER A 92 -8.01 -3.47 -8.20
N THR A 93 -8.03 -2.17 -8.40
CA THR A 93 -8.85 -1.48 -9.39
C THR A 93 -8.19 -1.29 -10.75
N VAL A 94 -6.88 -1.58 -10.85
CA VAL A 94 -6.08 -1.39 -12.06
C VAL A 94 -5.30 -2.67 -12.44
N SER A 95 -4.73 -2.70 -13.66
CA SER A 95 -3.93 -3.82 -14.13
C SER A 95 -2.53 -3.81 -13.50
N ASP A 96 -2.15 -4.91 -12.87
CA ASP A 96 -0.81 -5.08 -12.26
C ASP A 96 0.30 -5.47 -13.26
N LYS A 97 -0.03 -5.64 -14.55
CA LYS A 97 0.90 -6.15 -15.56
C LYS A 97 2.18 -5.31 -15.64
N ALA A 98 2.04 -3.98 -15.74
CA ALA A 98 3.19 -3.09 -15.83
C ALA A 98 4.06 -3.13 -14.56
N GLN A 99 3.44 -3.24 -13.39
CA GLN A 99 4.16 -3.32 -12.12
C GLN A 99 4.93 -4.65 -11.96
N ARG A 100 4.37 -5.75 -12.46
CA ARG A 100 5.10 -7.03 -12.52
C ARG A 100 6.30 -6.97 -13.47
N GLU A 101 6.22 -6.22 -14.56
CA GLU A 101 7.36 -5.95 -15.46
C GLU A 101 8.44 -5.12 -14.73
N VAL A 102 8.04 -4.11 -13.95
CA VAL A 102 8.97 -3.34 -13.10
C VAL A 102 9.65 -4.25 -12.08
N ALA A 103 8.89 -5.09 -11.38
CA ALA A 103 9.43 -6.03 -10.40
C ALA A 103 10.51 -6.94 -11.04
N ALA A 104 10.18 -7.59 -12.14
CA ALA A 104 11.09 -8.48 -12.85
C ALA A 104 12.35 -7.75 -13.35
N ALA A 105 12.20 -6.56 -13.95
CA ALA A 105 13.31 -5.78 -14.46
C ALA A 105 14.23 -5.22 -13.37
N ALA A 106 13.69 -4.95 -12.18
CA ALA A 106 14.44 -4.40 -11.05
C ALA A 106 15.01 -5.45 -10.10
N ASN A 107 14.75 -6.75 -10.33
CA ASN A 107 15.06 -7.85 -9.41
C ASN A 107 14.38 -7.65 -8.02
N SER A 108 13.12 -7.20 -8.07
CA SER A 108 12.23 -7.05 -6.94
C SER A 108 11.09 -8.07 -7.08
N ARG A 109 10.30 -8.31 -6.03
CA ARG A 109 9.13 -9.18 -6.11
C ARG A 109 7.84 -8.38 -6.20
N PHE A 110 6.78 -8.98 -6.74
CA PHE A 110 5.43 -8.45 -6.61
C PHE A 110 4.89 -8.84 -5.23
N GLY A 111 4.72 -7.84 -4.35
CA GLY A 111 4.37 -8.03 -2.94
C GLY A 111 2.88 -8.26 -2.70
N GLY A 112 2.04 -7.95 -3.69
CA GLY A 112 0.60 -8.20 -3.59
C GLY A 112 -0.26 -7.03 -4.07
N THR A 113 -1.57 -7.18 -3.88
CA THR A 113 -2.59 -6.25 -4.36
C THR A 113 -3.26 -5.53 -3.18
N PHE A 114 -3.19 -4.20 -3.20
CA PHE A 114 -3.87 -3.34 -2.24
C PHE A 114 -5.35 -3.14 -2.58
N PHE A 115 -6.17 -3.00 -1.56
CA PHE A 115 -7.51 -2.45 -1.72
C PHE A 115 -7.47 -0.95 -1.37
N VAL A 116 -8.03 -0.09 -2.23
CA VAL A 116 -8.01 1.38 -2.08
C VAL A 116 -9.42 1.94 -2.23
N ASP A 117 -9.94 1.97 -3.47
CA ASP A 117 -11.25 2.54 -3.81
C ASP A 117 -12.38 1.52 -3.71
N SER A 118 -12.07 0.28 -3.36
CA SER A 118 -13.03 -0.80 -3.22
C SER A 118 -12.69 -1.70 -2.05
N LEU A 119 -13.70 -2.29 -1.43
CA LEU A 119 -13.54 -3.40 -0.49
C LEU A 119 -13.45 -4.72 -1.25
N SER A 120 -12.95 -5.75 -0.60
CA SER A 120 -13.07 -7.11 -1.12
C SER A 120 -14.52 -7.62 -1.02
N LYS A 121 -14.79 -8.78 -1.60
CA LYS A 121 -16.02 -9.53 -1.32
C LYS A 121 -16.12 -9.84 0.19
N PRO A 122 -17.32 -10.15 0.73
CA PRO A 122 -17.50 -10.45 2.16
C PRO A 122 -16.62 -11.58 2.71
N ASP A 123 -16.26 -12.53 1.86
CA ASP A 123 -15.39 -13.68 2.16
C ASP A 123 -13.90 -13.43 1.81
N GLY A 124 -13.57 -12.23 1.36
CA GLY A 124 -12.23 -11.83 0.98
C GLY A 124 -11.43 -11.19 2.14
N PRO A 125 -10.21 -10.72 1.87
CA PRO A 125 -9.28 -10.27 2.90
C PRO A 125 -9.55 -8.86 3.44
N ALA A 126 -10.39 -8.07 2.78
CA ALA A 126 -10.63 -6.66 3.10
C ALA A 126 -12.11 -6.26 2.98
N PRO A 127 -13.05 -6.95 3.68
CA PRO A 127 -14.49 -6.69 3.56
C PRO A 127 -14.97 -5.43 4.31
N THR A 128 -14.14 -4.84 5.16
CA THR A 128 -14.41 -3.58 5.87
C THR A 128 -13.22 -2.63 5.79
N LEU A 129 -13.42 -1.34 6.08
CA LEU A 129 -12.33 -0.36 6.08
C LEU A 129 -11.20 -0.74 7.06
N LEU A 130 -11.54 -1.24 8.25
CA LEU A 130 -10.52 -1.64 9.23
C LEU A 130 -9.70 -2.85 8.75
N GLU A 131 -10.35 -3.82 8.12
CA GLU A 131 -9.68 -4.99 7.56
C GLU A 131 -8.88 -4.64 6.30
N LEU A 132 -9.38 -3.70 5.49
CA LEU A 132 -8.64 -3.16 4.35
C LEU A 132 -7.30 -2.54 4.80
N GLN A 133 -7.32 -1.71 5.82
CA GLN A 133 -6.09 -1.08 6.33
C GLN A 133 -5.11 -2.14 6.86
N ARG A 134 -5.59 -3.12 7.64
CA ARG A 134 -4.76 -4.21 8.14
C ARG A 134 -4.17 -5.07 7.01
N HIS A 135 -4.99 -5.38 5.99
CA HIS A 135 -4.53 -6.13 4.82
C HIS A 135 -3.40 -5.40 4.08
N ASN A 136 -3.62 -4.12 3.76
CA ASN A 136 -2.63 -3.33 3.06
C ASN A 136 -1.32 -3.20 3.84
N VAL A 137 -1.41 -2.89 5.14
CA VAL A 137 -0.21 -2.76 5.99
C VAL A 137 0.50 -4.10 6.16
N LYS A 138 -0.24 -5.20 6.27
CA LYS A 138 0.37 -6.53 6.30
C LYS A 138 1.18 -6.81 5.02
N LEU A 139 0.65 -6.49 3.85
CA LEU A 139 1.37 -6.64 2.59
C LEU A 139 2.62 -5.75 2.55
N ILE A 140 2.53 -4.51 3.00
CA ILE A 140 3.69 -3.59 3.08
C ILE A 140 4.75 -4.19 3.99
N LEU A 141 4.38 -4.61 5.19
CA LEU A 141 5.31 -5.21 6.15
C LEU A 141 6.00 -6.46 5.59
N ASP A 142 5.21 -7.44 5.13
CA ASP A 142 5.73 -8.68 4.57
C ASP A 142 6.61 -8.41 3.34
N GLY A 143 6.22 -7.41 2.53
CA GLY A 143 6.93 -6.99 1.35
C GLY A 143 8.28 -6.34 1.64
N LEU A 144 8.33 -5.42 2.57
CA LEU A 144 9.49 -4.58 2.83
C LEU A 144 10.42 -5.11 3.92
N THR A 145 10.00 -6.16 4.67
CA THR A 145 10.85 -6.81 5.70
C THR A 145 11.45 -8.14 5.26
N ASP A 146 11.27 -8.53 3.99
CA ASP A 146 11.77 -9.79 3.43
C ASP A 146 11.19 -11.06 4.09
N ARG A 147 10.08 -10.92 4.84
CA ARG A 147 9.38 -12.04 5.48
C ARG A 147 8.55 -12.90 4.53
N GLY A 148 8.55 -12.59 3.24
CA GLY A 148 7.78 -13.30 2.21
C GLY A 148 8.57 -14.35 1.42
N GLY A 149 9.73 -14.77 1.89
CA GLY A 149 10.59 -15.74 1.21
C GLY A 149 10.36 -17.21 1.55
N ASP A 150 9.47 -17.52 2.50
CA ASP A 150 9.16 -18.89 2.92
C ASP A 150 7.67 -19.21 2.69
N ALA A 151 7.27 -19.41 1.43
CA ALA A 151 6.00 -20.06 1.09
C ALA A 151 6.12 -20.81 -0.24
#